data_3498cd3782e5cf2b4a02cfd339a5c244
#
_entry.id   3498cd3782e5cf2b4a02cfd339a5c244
#
_cell.length_a   1.000
_cell.length_b   1.000
_cell.length_c   1.000
_cell.angle_alpha   90.00
_cell.angle_beta   90.00
_cell.angle_gamma   90.00
#
_symmetry.space_group_name_H-M   'P 1'
#
loop_
_entity.id
_entity.type
_entity.pdbx_description
1 polymer ?
#
loop_
_entity_poly.entity_id
_entity_poly.type
_entity_poly.pdbx_seq_one_letter_code
_entity_poly.pdbx_strand_id
1 'polypeptide(L)'
;MIEEIRDKLIELARLKTPWSYSQLNDQLLLGLNFKNGYDRDLIGEWLGEISAHEFEKGRPLLSSLIIHQAKDREQGDGFYKLCETLLGKPWQELKANKDFEIEKMKECYAFWKDNDNYKKFKNDY
;
A
#
# COMPACT_ATOMS: atom_id res chain seq x y z
N MET A 1 -12.88 9.03 1.18
CA MET A 1 -11.67 8.72 1.97
C MET A 1 -10.80 7.68 1.29
N ILE A 2 -11.33 6.50 1.04
CA ILE A 2 -10.57 5.42 0.38
C ILE A 2 -10.12 5.82 -1.03
N GLU A 3 -11.01 6.43 -1.81
CA GLU A 3 -10.68 6.87 -3.16
C GLU A 3 -9.57 7.92 -3.17
N GLU A 4 -9.58 8.85 -2.23
CA GLU A 4 -8.53 9.87 -2.10
C GLU A 4 -7.18 9.23 -1.76
N ILE A 5 -7.18 8.23 -0.88
CA ILE A 5 -5.97 7.50 -0.53
C ILE A 5 -5.45 6.74 -1.76
N ARG A 6 -6.35 6.05 -2.46
CA ARG A 6 -5.98 5.31 -3.68
C ARG A 6 -5.35 6.24 -4.72
N ASP A 7 -5.97 7.39 -4.97
CA ASP A 7 -5.44 8.36 -5.93
C ASP A 7 -4.03 8.80 -5.55
N LYS A 8 -3.79 9.04 -4.27
CA LYS A 8 -2.47 9.42 -3.78
C LYS A 8 -1.46 8.28 -3.97
N LEU A 9 -1.85 7.05 -3.67
CA LEU A 9 -0.96 5.89 -3.85
C LEU A 9 -0.56 5.70 -5.32
N ILE A 10 -1.49 5.91 -6.24
CA ILE A 10 -1.18 5.86 -7.68
C ILE A 10 -0.18 6.95 -8.05
N GLU A 11 -0.36 8.17 -7.53
CA GLU A 11 0.58 9.26 -7.73
C GLU A 11 1.96 8.90 -7.21
N LEU A 12 2.05 8.34 -6.01
CA LEU A 12 3.31 7.91 -5.42
C LEU A 12 4.00 6.82 -6.25
N ALA A 13 3.21 5.90 -6.81
CA ALA A 13 3.74 4.88 -7.72
C ALA A 13 4.37 5.51 -8.96
N ARG A 14 3.71 6.49 -9.57
CA ARG A 14 4.24 7.21 -10.73
C ARG A 14 5.49 8.00 -10.41
N LEU A 15 5.57 8.55 -9.20
CA LEU A 15 6.73 9.30 -8.72
C LEU A 15 7.85 8.41 -8.17
N LYS A 16 7.60 7.10 -8.02
CA LYS A 16 8.51 6.15 -7.40
C LYS A 16 8.95 6.59 -6.01
N THR A 17 8.00 7.09 -5.23
CA THR A 17 8.28 7.66 -3.91
C THR A 17 7.33 7.05 -2.87
N PRO A 18 7.80 6.14 -2.01
CA PRO A 18 6.96 5.64 -0.91
C PRO A 18 6.83 6.69 0.19
N TRP A 19 5.72 6.63 0.93
CA TRP A 19 5.48 7.50 2.07
C TRP A 19 5.37 6.68 3.35
N SER A 20 5.61 7.34 4.49
CA SER A 20 5.27 6.76 5.79
C SER A 20 3.78 6.95 6.07
N TYR A 21 3.27 6.20 7.08
CA TYR A 21 1.90 6.38 7.54
C TYR A 21 1.65 7.83 8.00
N SER A 22 2.61 8.44 8.69
CA SER A 22 2.49 9.82 9.15
C SER A 22 2.42 10.81 7.99
N GLN A 23 3.21 10.62 6.95
CA GLN A 23 3.16 11.46 5.76
C GLN A 23 1.80 11.37 5.08
N LEU A 24 1.26 10.16 4.93
CA LEU A 24 -0.06 9.98 4.34
C LEU A 24 -1.13 10.69 5.16
N ASN A 25 -1.10 10.49 6.48
CA ASN A 25 -2.03 11.12 7.40
C ASN A 25 -1.99 12.66 7.31
N ASP A 26 -0.79 13.22 7.33
CA ASP A 26 -0.60 14.66 7.32
C ASP A 26 -0.97 15.29 5.98
N GLN A 27 -0.53 14.69 4.88
CA GLN A 27 -0.74 15.25 3.56
C GLN A 27 -2.19 15.18 3.09
N LEU A 28 -2.92 14.14 3.48
CA LEU A 28 -4.32 13.98 3.13
C LEU A 28 -5.27 14.49 4.21
N LEU A 29 -4.74 15.05 5.30
CA LEU A 29 -5.52 15.61 6.41
C LEU A 29 -6.52 14.59 6.96
N LEU A 30 -6.06 13.36 7.17
CA LEU A 30 -6.93 12.27 7.64
C LEU A 30 -7.34 12.43 9.10
N GLY A 31 -6.59 13.19 9.88
CA GLY A 31 -6.92 13.47 11.27
C GLY A 31 -6.75 12.29 12.22
N LEU A 32 -5.94 11.30 11.84
CA LEU A 32 -5.72 10.11 12.65
C LEU A 32 -4.62 10.35 13.71
N ASN A 33 -4.77 9.70 14.84
CA ASN A 33 -3.76 9.70 15.89
C ASN A 33 -3.23 8.27 16.06
N PHE A 34 -2.01 8.03 15.60
CA PHE A 34 -1.42 6.69 15.60
C PHE A 34 -0.94 6.21 16.98
N LYS A 35 -1.09 7.04 18.02
CA LYS A 35 -0.97 6.57 19.40
C LYS A 35 -2.20 5.76 19.81
N ASN A 36 -3.32 5.94 19.10
CA ASN A 36 -4.56 5.24 19.32
C ASN A 36 -4.60 3.98 18.44
N GLY A 37 -4.77 2.80 19.06
CA GLY A 37 -4.84 1.53 18.35
C GLY A 37 -5.98 1.47 17.33
N TYR A 38 -7.12 2.08 17.66
CA TYR A 38 -8.27 2.12 16.74
C TYR A 38 -7.89 2.83 15.42
N ASP A 39 -7.20 3.95 15.50
CA ASP A 39 -6.81 4.71 14.31
C ASP A 39 -5.74 3.97 13.49
N ARG A 40 -4.82 3.26 14.15
CA ARG A 40 -3.86 2.40 13.44
C ARG A 40 -4.57 1.29 12.69
N ASP A 41 -5.55 0.67 13.32
CA ASP A 41 -6.32 -0.40 12.67
C ASP A 41 -7.14 0.15 11.50
N LEU A 42 -7.70 1.33 11.65
CA LEU A 42 -8.52 1.96 10.62
C LEU A 42 -7.72 2.24 9.34
N ILE A 43 -6.53 2.85 9.46
CA ILE A 43 -5.69 3.09 8.28
C ILE A 43 -5.26 1.77 7.64
N GLY A 44 -4.99 0.75 8.45
CA GLY A 44 -4.66 -0.58 7.96
C GLY A 44 -5.80 -1.21 7.17
N GLU A 45 -7.04 -1.06 7.65
CA GLU A 45 -8.22 -1.55 6.95
C GLU A 45 -8.41 -0.85 5.61
N TRP A 46 -8.27 0.47 5.57
CA TRP A 46 -8.38 1.22 4.32
C TRP A 46 -7.35 0.79 3.29
N LEU A 47 -6.09 0.69 3.71
CA LEU A 47 -5.01 0.27 2.81
C LEU A 47 -5.20 -1.17 2.35
N GLY A 48 -5.64 -2.05 3.25
CA GLY A 48 -5.94 -3.45 2.92
C GLY A 48 -7.06 -3.59 1.93
N GLU A 49 -8.12 -2.81 2.09
CA GLU A 49 -9.25 -2.81 1.17
C GLU A 49 -8.84 -2.36 -0.23
N ILE A 50 -8.02 -1.30 -0.31
CA ILE A 50 -7.50 -0.83 -1.60
C ILE A 50 -6.68 -1.93 -2.28
N SER A 51 -5.75 -2.55 -1.56
CA SER A 51 -4.91 -3.61 -2.13
C SER A 51 -5.70 -4.84 -2.53
N ALA A 52 -6.71 -5.23 -1.75
CA ALA A 52 -7.56 -6.36 -2.09
C ALA A 52 -8.34 -6.09 -3.39
N HIS A 53 -8.84 -4.87 -3.55
CA HIS A 53 -9.53 -4.46 -4.77
C HIS A 53 -8.60 -4.53 -5.98
N GLU A 54 -7.39 -3.98 -5.84
CA GLU A 54 -6.40 -4.01 -6.92
C GLU A 54 -6.01 -5.45 -7.27
N PHE A 55 -5.83 -6.29 -6.27
CA PHE A 55 -5.49 -7.70 -6.47
C PHE A 55 -6.56 -8.43 -7.27
N GLU A 56 -7.85 -8.20 -6.96
CA GLU A 56 -8.96 -8.80 -7.72
C GLU A 56 -8.94 -8.43 -9.20
N LYS A 57 -8.47 -7.24 -9.50
CA LYS A 57 -8.38 -6.74 -10.88
C LYS A 57 -7.05 -7.09 -11.55
N GLY A 58 -6.21 -7.87 -10.89
CA GLY A 58 -4.90 -8.25 -11.42
C GLY A 58 -3.88 -7.13 -11.41
N ARG A 59 -4.07 -6.11 -10.57
CA ARG A 59 -3.16 -4.97 -10.45
C ARG A 59 -2.31 -5.09 -9.18
N PRO A 60 -1.15 -4.40 -9.13
CA PRO A 60 -0.25 -4.49 -7.97
C PRO A 60 -0.85 -3.95 -6.67
N LEU A 61 -0.28 -4.39 -5.55
CA LEU A 61 -0.73 -4.02 -4.21
C LEU A 61 -0.26 -2.61 -3.85
N LEU A 62 -1.16 -1.63 -3.94
CA LEU A 62 -0.83 -0.23 -3.70
C LEU A 62 -0.40 0.05 -2.26
N SER A 63 -0.85 -0.73 -1.28
CA SER A 63 -0.43 -0.55 0.11
C SER A 63 1.06 -0.79 0.33
N SER A 64 1.75 -1.44 -0.62
CA SER A 64 3.20 -1.61 -0.55
C SER A 64 3.96 -0.29 -0.56
N LEU A 65 3.32 0.81 -0.98
CA LEU A 65 3.94 2.13 -1.05
C LEU A 65 3.89 2.89 0.28
N ILE A 66 3.20 2.37 1.27
CA ILE A 66 3.15 2.98 2.62
C ILE A 66 3.93 2.11 3.58
N ILE A 67 4.96 2.69 4.18
CA ILE A 67 5.94 1.99 5.01
C ILE A 67 6.03 2.63 6.39
N HIS A 68 6.56 1.89 7.37
CA HIS A 68 6.82 2.44 8.68
C HIS A 68 7.95 3.47 8.64
N GLN A 69 7.82 4.52 9.45
CA GLN A 69 8.85 5.55 9.58
C GLN A 69 10.03 5.09 10.45
N ALA A 70 10.02 3.82 10.86
CA ALA A 70 11.11 3.25 11.63
C ALA A 70 12.42 3.28 10.86
N LYS A 71 13.51 3.02 11.57
CA LYS A 71 14.87 3.11 11.06
C LYS A 71 15.10 2.33 9.75
N ASP A 72 14.42 1.21 9.60
CA ASP A 72 14.54 0.31 8.46
C ASP A 72 13.57 0.65 7.32
N ARG A 73 12.55 1.46 7.59
CA ARG A 73 11.50 1.84 6.64
C ARG A 73 10.84 0.63 5.97
N GLU A 74 10.60 -0.41 6.75
CA GLU A 74 10.00 -1.66 6.28
C GLU A 74 8.48 -1.69 6.49
N GLN A 75 7.83 -2.69 5.88
CA GLN A 75 6.43 -2.99 6.14
C GLN A 75 6.27 -3.68 7.48
N GLY A 76 5.12 -3.44 8.13
CA GLY A 76 4.75 -4.17 9.34
C GLY A 76 4.08 -5.49 9.04
N ASP A 77 3.80 -6.25 10.10
CA ASP A 77 3.17 -7.56 10.00
C ASP A 77 1.80 -7.51 9.32
N GLY A 78 1.06 -6.41 9.47
CA GLY A 78 -0.25 -6.25 8.84
C GLY A 78 -0.22 -6.39 7.32
N PHE A 79 0.80 -5.82 6.68
CA PHE A 79 0.99 -5.97 5.24
C PHE A 79 1.20 -7.44 4.85
N TYR A 80 2.05 -8.14 5.58
CA TYR A 80 2.33 -9.55 5.31
C TYR A 80 1.12 -10.44 5.58
N LYS A 81 0.32 -10.14 6.60
CA LYS A 81 -0.92 -10.87 6.88
C LYS A 81 -1.94 -10.66 5.77
N LEU A 82 -2.03 -9.46 5.23
CA LEU A 82 -2.85 -9.19 4.05
C LEU A 82 -2.37 -10.03 2.87
N CYS A 83 -1.07 -10.06 2.63
CA CYS A 83 -0.50 -10.86 1.54
C CYS A 83 -0.76 -12.35 1.72
N GLU A 84 -0.75 -12.87 2.95
CA GLU A 84 -1.14 -14.26 3.22
C GLU A 84 -2.56 -14.52 2.73
N THR A 85 -3.48 -13.64 3.07
CA THR A 85 -4.88 -13.76 2.65
C THR A 85 -5.02 -13.74 1.13
N LEU A 86 -4.31 -12.84 0.47
CA LEU A 86 -4.44 -12.67 -0.98
C LEU A 86 -3.67 -13.71 -1.79
N LEU A 87 -2.47 -14.09 -1.34
CA LEU A 87 -1.57 -14.96 -2.10
C LEU A 87 -1.60 -16.42 -1.66
N GLY A 88 -2.17 -16.72 -0.49
CA GLY A 88 -2.28 -18.08 0.00
C GLY A 88 -0.99 -18.67 0.56
N LYS A 89 -0.02 -17.84 0.94
CA LYS A 89 1.24 -18.28 1.55
C LYS A 89 1.34 -17.75 2.98
N PRO A 90 1.91 -18.52 3.94
CA PRO A 90 2.06 -18.06 5.31
C PRO A 90 2.83 -16.73 5.37
N TRP A 91 2.30 -15.78 6.14
CA TRP A 91 2.89 -14.43 6.19
C TRP A 91 4.33 -14.44 6.74
N GLN A 92 4.64 -15.37 7.63
CA GLN A 92 6.00 -15.49 8.17
C GLN A 92 7.00 -15.90 7.08
N GLU A 93 6.58 -16.76 6.16
CA GLU A 93 7.40 -17.17 5.01
C GLU A 93 7.64 -15.98 4.08
N LEU A 94 6.61 -15.18 3.81
CA LEU A 94 6.75 -13.99 2.98
C LEU A 94 7.69 -12.97 3.62
N LYS A 95 7.55 -12.77 4.93
CA LYS A 95 8.37 -11.82 5.67
C LYS A 95 9.84 -12.25 5.73
N ALA A 96 10.11 -13.55 5.71
CA ALA A 96 11.47 -14.07 5.69
C ALA A 96 12.21 -13.75 4.39
N ASN A 97 11.50 -13.51 3.31
CA ASN A 97 12.09 -13.07 2.04
C ASN A 97 12.24 -11.55 2.05
N LYS A 98 13.45 -11.07 2.29
CA LYS A 98 13.73 -9.63 2.44
C LYS A 98 13.46 -8.82 1.17
N ASP A 99 13.44 -9.46 0.01
CA ASP A 99 13.20 -8.78 -1.26
C ASP A 99 11.71 -8.63 -1.58
N PHE A 100 10.84 -9.30 -0.84
CA PHE A 100 9.40 -9.35 -1.14
C PHE A 100 8.78 -7.94 -1.19
N GLU A 101 9.03 -7.10 -0.18
CA GLU A 101 8.49 -5.75 -0.11
C GLU A 101 8.93 -4.90 -1.29
N ILE A 102 10.22 -4.99 -1.61
CA ILE A 102 10.80 -4.21 -2.71
C ILE A 102 10.21 -4.66 -4.03
N GLU A 103 10.03 -5.95 -4.23
CA GLU A 103 9.39 -6.49 -5.44
C GLU A 103 7.97 -5.96 -5.61
N LYS A 104 7.19 -5.91 -4.53
CA LYS A 104 5.82 -5.39 -4.57
C LYS A 104 5.79 -3.90 -4.90
N MET A 105 6.71 -3.11 -4.36
CA MET A 105 6.86 -1.70 -4.70
C MET A 105 7.22 -1.53 -6.18
N LYS A 106 8.17 -2.30 -6.68
CA LYS A 106 8.59 -2.24 -8.08
C LYS A 106 7.47 -2.61 -9.04
N GLU A 107 6.64 -3.57 -8.68
CA GLU A 107 5.45 -3.92 -9.46
C GLU A 107 4.52 -2.70 -9.61
N CYS A 108 4.30 -1.97 -8.52
CA CYS A 108 3.51 -0.74 -8.56
C CYS A 108 4.13 0.32 -9.45
N TYR A 109 5.43 0.52 -9.35
CA TYR A 109 6.13 1.50 -10.16
C TYR A 109 6.02 1.17 -11.65
N ALA A 110 6.26 -0.09 -12.01
CA ALA A 110 6.20 -0.52 -13.41
C ALA A 110 4.79 -0.39 -13.99
N PHE A 111 3.78 -0.80 -13.24
CA PHE A 111 2.40 -0.77 -13.71
C PHE A 111 1.89 0.66 -13.91
N TRP A 112 2.06 1.51 -12.90
CA TRP A 112 1.45 2.85 -12.90
C TRP A 112 2.25 3.90 -13.67
N LYS A 113 3.54 3.65 -13.95
CA LYS A 113 4.31 4.53 -14.81
C LYS A 113 3.85 4.45 -16.27
N ASP A 114 3.25 3.34 -16.65
CA ASP A 114 2.68 3.16 -17.98
C ASP A 114 1.47 4.07 -18.14
N ASN A 115 1.51 4.98 -19.12
CA ASN A 115 0.46 5.96 -19.32
C ASN A 115 -0.87 5.33 -19.73
N ASP A 116 -0.85 4.24 -20.46
CA ASP A 116 -2.07 3.54 -20.86
C ASP A 116 -2.74 2.91 -19.65
N ASN A 117 -1.97 2.26 -18.79
CA ASN A 117 -2.49 1.71 -17.53
C ASN A 117 -3.06 2.82 -16.64
N TYR A 118 -2.34 3.93 -16.51
CA TYR A 118 -2.78 5.05 -15.71
C TYR A 118 -4.12 5.60 -16.21
N LYS A 119 -4.22 5.89 -17.50
CA LYS A 119 -5.45 6.44 -18.09
C LYS A 119 -6.62 5.48 -17.96
N LYS A 120 -6.37 4.19 -18.15
CA LYS A 120 -7.39 3.17 -18.16
C LYS A 120 -7.93 2.85 -16.77
N PHE A 121 -7.07 2.83 -15.76
CA PHE A 121 -7.41 2.28 -14.46
C PHE A 121 -7.40 3.27 -13.29
N LYS A 122 -6.94 4.50 -13.48
CA LYS A 122 -6.86 5.47 -12.37
C LYS A 122 -8.20 5.74 -11.68
N ASN A 123 -9.29 5.67 -12.41
CA ASN A 123 -10.64 5.89 -11.88
C ASN A 123 -11.43 4.59 -11.68
N ASP A 124 -10.80 3.45 -11.85
CA ASP A 124 -11.44 2.14 -11.75
C ASP A 124 -11.32 1.60 -10.32
N TYR A 125 -12.14 2.18 -9.44
CA TYR A 125 -12.23 1.71 -8.05
C TYR A 125 -13.55 1.04 -7.72
#